data_12cfa8c75c0bf5aa4593128609f989fc
#
_entry.id   12cfa8c75c0bf5aa4593128609f989fc
#
_cell.length_a   1.000
_cell.length_b   1.000
_cell.length_c   1.000
_cell.angle_alpha   90.00
_cell.angle_beta   90.00
_cell.angle_gamma   90.00
#
_symmetry.space_group_name_H-M   'P 1'
#
loop_
_entity.id
_entity.type
_entity.pdbx_description
1 polymer ?
#
loop_
_entity_poly.entity_id
_entity_poly.type
_entity_poly.pdbx_seq_one_letter_code
_entity_poly.pdbx_strand_id
1 'polypeptide(L)'
;MLALLWIHVLSVLHIFCCRSMAPSNVPQMSSFALRSILEKDKLNGTNFTNWYRNLRIVLKQEKKDHVLDNPLLDEPEENATTAAQNAYRRTCDESTEISCLMLAHMEPDLQ
;
A
#
# COMPACT_ATOMS: atom_id res chain seq x y z
N MET A 1 16.67 -0.25 8.84
CA MET A 1 15.85 0.92 9.13
C MET A 1 14.50 0.92 8.45
N LEU A 2 14.42 0.55 7.19
CA LEU A 2 13.12 0.44 6.49
C LEU A 2 12.20 -0.62 7.11
N ALA A 3 12.75 -1.71 7.65
CA ALA A 3 11.96 -2.76 8.29
C ALA A 3 11.31 -2.30 9.60
N LEU A 4 11.97 -1.44 10.37
CA LEU A 4 11.42 -0.87 11.60
C LEU A 4 10.32 0.14 11.31
N LEU A 5 10.45 0.90 10.22
CA LEU A 5 9.41 1.79 9.72
C LEU A 5 8.17 1.00 9.29
N TRP A 6 8.36 -0.14 8.65
CA TRP A 6 7.27 -1.03 8.25
C TRP A 6 6.50 -1.58 9.45
N ILE A 7 7.22 -1.98 10.49
CA ILE A 7 6.60 -2.52 11.72
C ILE A 7 5.81 -1.42 12.44
N HIS A 8 6.34 -0.19 12.50
CA HIS A 8 5.61 0.94 13.07
C HIS A 8 4.39 1.32 12.24
N VAL A 9 4.52 1.26 10.93
CA VAL A 9 3.44 1.51 9.98
C VAL A 9 2.31 0.50 10.19
N LEU A 10 2.66 -0.79 10.30
CA LEU A 10 1.69 -1.86 10.54
C LEU A 10 1.00 -1.71 11.90
N SER A 11 1.74 -1.26 12.92
CA SER A 11 1.19 -1.05 14.26
C SER A 11 0.20 0.11 14.31
N VAL A 12 0.54 1.23 13.69
CA VAL A 12 -0.36 2.41 13.58
C VAL A 12 -1.59 2.09 12.74
N LEU A 13 -1.43 1.25 11.72
CA LEU A 13 -2.52 0.79 10.86
C LEU A 13 -3.57 -0.03 11.59
N HIS A 14 -3.15 -0.88 12.51
CA HIS A 14 -4.07 -1.71 13.28
C HIS A 14 -5.02 -0.86 14.11
N ILE A 15 -4.53 0.28 14.61
CA ILE A 15 -5.35 1.22 15.39
C ILE A 15 -6.30 2.01 14.51
N PHE A 16 -5.90 2.33 13.26
CA PHE A 16 -6.75 3.07 12.33
C PHE A 16 -7.77 2.21 11.61
N CYS A 17 -7.49 0.93 11.39
CA CYS A 17 -8.40 0.02 10.71
C CYS A 17 -9.69 -0.23 11.50
N CYS A 18 -9.63 -0.17 12.84
CA CYS A 18 -10.80 -0.32 13.69
C CYS A 18 -11.72 0.92 13.70
N ARG A 19 -11.28 2.04 13.15
CA ARG A 19 -12.07 3.28 13.12
C ARG A 19 -12.66 3.64 11.76
N SER A 20 -12.35 2.90 10.71
CA SER A 20 -12.78 3.28 9.37
C SER A 20 -14.08 2.59 8.93
N MET A 21 -15.10 2.73 9.74
CA MET A 21 -16.46 2.54 9.27
C MET A 21 -17.01 3.89 8.79
N ALA A 22 -16.25 4.60 7.99
CA ALA A 22 -16.74 5.81 7.39
C ALA A 22 -17.65 5.47 6.21
N PRO A 23 -18.90 5.95 6.20
CA PRO A 23 -19.76 5.75 5.06
C PRO A 23 -19.16 6.42 3.83
N SER A 24 -19.17 5.69 2.76
CA SER A 24 -18.56 6.03 1.49
C SER A 24 -19.30 7.14 0.76
N ASN A 25 -19.21 8.36 1.24
CA ASN A 25 -19.63 9.53 0.49
C ASN A 25 -18.42 10.34 0.01
N VAL A 26 -17.35 9.66 -0.35
CA VAL A 26 -16.21 10.32 -0.97
C VAL A 26 -16.54 10.50 -2.44
N PRO A 27 -16.53 11.75 -2.97
CA PRO A 27 -16.70 11.97 -4.39
C PRO A 27 -15.65 11.14 -5.13
N GLN A 28 -16.09 10.41 -6.15
CA GLN A 28 -15.21 9.55 -6.94
C GLN A 28 -14.24 10.41 -7.72
N MET A 29 -13.08 10.67 -7.13
CA MET A 29 -11.97 11.25 -7.86
C MET A 29 -11.33 10.14 -8.71
N SER A 30 -10.90 10.48 -9.93
CA SER A 30 -10.16 9.53 -10.74
C SER A 30 -8.87 9.13 -10.04
N SER A 31 -8.42 7.90 -10.23
CA SER A 31 -7.17 7.43 -9.63
C SER A 31 -5.97 8.30 -10.01
N PHE A 32 -6.00 8.91 -11.18
CA PHE A 32 -4.98 9.85 -11.62
C PHE A 32 -4.93 11.10 -10.73
N ALA A 33 -6.10 11.67 -10.40
CA ALA A 33 -6.16 12.85 -9.54
C ALA A 33 -5.66 12.54 -8.12
N LEU A 34 -5.96 11.35 -7.60
CA LEU A 34 -5.48 10.93 -6.29
C LEU A 34 -3.98 10.67 -6.27
N ARG A 35 -3.43 10.08 -7.33
CA ARG A 35 -1.98 9.86 -7.43
C ARG A 35 -1.19 11.16 -7.45
N SER A 36 -1.78 12.23 -7.99
CA SER A 36 -1.12 13.54 -8.00
C SER A 36 -0.87 14.10 -6.60
N ILE A 37 -1.65 13.66 -5.60
CA ILE A 37 -1.43 14.04 -4.20
C ILE A 37 -0.09 13.49 -3.73
N LEU A 38 0.25 12.26 -4.08
CA LEU A 38 1.53 11.64 -3.73
C LEU A 38 2.70 12.32 -4.42
N GLU A 39 2.51 12.80 -5.64
CA GLU A 39 3.57 13.50 -6.36
C GLU A 39 3.89 14.86 -5.78
N LYS A 40 2.87 15.57 -5.27
CA LYS A 40 3.07 16.88 -4.65
C LYS A 40 3.83 16.79 -3.35
N ASP A 41 3.54 15.78 -2.54
CA ASP A 41 4.12 15.60 -1.22
C ASP A 41 4.85 14.27 -1.16
N LYS A 42 6.02 14.20 -1.80
CA LYS A 42 6.86 13.01 -1.73
C LYS A 42 7.37 12.79 -0.31
N LEU A 43 7.56 11.54 0.04
CA LEU A 43 8.09 11.18 1.35
C LEU A 43 9.50 11.74 1.54
N ASN A 44 9.68 12.55 2.57
CA ASN A 44 10.97 13.23 2.84
C ASN A 44 11.52 12.98 4.25
N GLY A 45 10.97 12.05 4.99
CA GLY A 45 11.43 11.72 6.34
C GLY A 45 10.75 12.52 7.45
N THR A 46 10.08 13.64 7.15
CA THR A 46 9.36 14.46 8.14
C THR A 46 7.86 14.41 7.98
N ASN A 47 7.38 14.06 6.78
CA ASN A 47 5.95 14.06 6.43
C ASN A 47 5.36 12.64 6.35
N PHE A 48 5.97 11.67 7.02
CA PHE A 48 5.60 10.26 6.88
C PHE A 48 4.11 10.01 7.15
N THR A 49 3.56 10.57 8.22
CA THR A 49 2.17 10.32 8.60
C THR A 49 1.19 10.79 7.52
N ASN A 50 1.40 12.00 6.98
CA ASN A 50 0.56 12.54 5.93
C ASN A 50 0.74 11.78 4.61
N TRP A 51 1.99 11.48 4.27
CA TRP A 51 2.32 10.72 3.06
C TRP A 51 1.67 9.33 3.10
N TYR A 52 1.79 8.66 4.22
CA TYR A 52 1.24 7.32 4.38
C TYR A 52 -0.29 7.31 4.30
N ARG A 53 -0.93 8.30 4.92
CA ARG A 53 -2.37 8.46 4.82
C ARG A 53 -2.80 8.69 3.36
N ASN A 54 -2.09 9.53 2.63
CA ASN A 54 -2.36 9.78 1.23
C ASN A 54 -2.18 8.51 0.39
N LEU A 55 -1.13 7.75 0.66
CA LEU A 55 -0.90 6.47 0.01
C LEU A 55 -2.08 5.51 0.23
N ARG A 56 -2.55 5.40 1.45
CA ARG A 56 -3.69 4.53 1.75
C ARG A 56 -4.96 4.97 1.02
N ILE A 57 -5.20 6.27 0.93
CA ILE A 57 -6.35 6.79 0.18
C ILE A 57 -6.27 6.38 -1.28
N VAL A 58 -5.11 6.54 -1.90
CA VAL A 58 -4.88 6.16 -3.30
C VAL A 58 -5.09 4.67 -3.50
N LEU A 59 -4.51 3.84 -2.64
CA LEU A 59 -4.62 2.38 -2.76
C LEU A 59 -6.05 1.91 -2.50
N LYS A 60 -6.75 2.55 -1.57
CA LYS A 60 -8.14 2.22 -1.30
C LYS A 60 -9.04 2.52 -2.49
N GLN A 61 -8.78 3.60 -3.19
CA GLN A 61 -9.49 3.94 -4.42
C GLN A 61 -9.24 2.90 -5.51
N GLU A 62 -8.05 2.35 -5.58
CA GLU A 62 -7.68 1.31 -6.54
C GLU A 62 -8.01 -0.10 -6.03
N LYS A 63 -8.57 -0.23 -4.83
CA LYS A 63 -8.91 -1.50 -4.18
C LYS A 63 -7.70 -2.40 -3.96
N LYS A 64 -6.55 -1.79 -3.67
CA LYS A 64 -5.28 -2.49 -3.43
C LYS A 64 -4.72 -2.28 -2.03
N ASP A 65 -5.47 -1.66 -1.14
CA ASP A 65 -5.04 -1.40 0.23
C ASP A 65 -4.79 -2.68 1.03
N HIS A 66 -5.42 -3.78 0.64
CA HIS A 66 -5.21 -5.09 1.28
C HIS A 66 -3.75 -5.55 1.22
N VAL A 67 -2.98 -5.09 0.25
CA VAL A 67 -1.56 -5.44 0.12
C VAL A 67 -0.75 -4.91 1.31
N LEU A 68 -1.13 -3.76 1.85
CA LEU A 68 -0.46 -3.19 3.03
C LEU A 68 -0.85 -3.90 4.32
N ASP A 69 -2.06 -4.45 4.39
CA ASP A 69 -2.60 -5.05 5.60
C ASP A 69 -2.30 -6.54 5.71
N ASN A 70 -2.11 -7.22 4.59
CA ASN A 70 -1.91 -8.66 4.56
C ASN A 70 -0.46 -9.01 4.24
N PRO A 71 0.14 -10.00 4.92
CA PRO A 71 1.47 -10.45 4.56
C PRO A 71 1.46 -11.15 3.20
N LEU A 72 2.61 -11.17 2.55
CA LEU A 72 2.78 -11.91 1.32
C LEU A 72 2.54 -13.39 1.59
N LEU A 73 1.82 -14.05 0.69
CA LEU A 73 1.58 -15.48 0.79
C LEU A 73 2.91 -16.25 0.65
N ASP A 74 2.99 -17.39 1.33
CA ASP A 74 4.14 -18.26 1.17
C ASP A 74 4.17 -18.87 -0.23
N GLU A 75 5.37 -19.11 -0.74
CA GLU A 75 5.54 -19.73 -2.04
C GLU A 75 4.88 -21.12 -2.05
N PRO A 76 3.99 -21.40 -3.00
CA PRO A 76 3.32 -22.69 -3.07
C PRO A 76 4.30 -23.80 -3.46
N GLU A 77 4.03 -25.04 -3.02
CA GLU A 77 4.80 -26.19 -3.41
C GLU A 77 4.67 -26.47 -4.91
N GLU A 78 5.62 -27.19 -5.48
CA GLU A 78 5.61 -27.55 -6.89
C GLU A 78 4.33 -28.29 -7.29
N ASN A 79 3.75 -29.03 -6.34
CA ASN A 79 2.53 -29.81 -6.55
C ASN A 79 1.25 -29.02 -6.26
N ALA A 80 1.37 -27.73 -5.95
CA ALA A 80 0.20 -26.91 -5.66
C ALA A 80 -0.73 -26.79 -6.86
N THR A 81 -2.02 -26.60 -6.57
CA THR A 81 -3.02 -26.43 -7.64
C THR A 81 -2.71 -25.17 -8.46
N THR A 82 -3.16 -25.18 -9.72
CA THR A 82 -3.01 -24.01 -10.60
C THR A 82 -3.63 -22.75 -9.96
N ALA A 83 -4.76 -22.91 -9.27
CA ALA A 83 -5.43 -21.82 -8.57
C ALA A 83 -4.53 -21.22 -7.48
N ALA A 84 -3.85 -22.06 -6.70
CA ALA A 84 -2.95 -21.60 -5.64
C ALA A 84 -1.73 -20.88 -6.21
N GLN A 85 -1.16 -21.41 -7.28
CA GLN A 85 -0.02 -20.79 -7.97
C GLN A 85 -0.40 -19.43 -8.57
N ASN A 86 -1.59 -19.34 -9.17
CA ASN A 86 -2.07 -18.09 -9.75
C ASN A 86 -2.37 -17.05 -8.67
N ALA A 87 -2.94 -17.47 -7.54
CA ALA A 87 -3.19 -16.57 -6.42
C ALA A 87 -1.88 -16.00 -5.85
N TYR A 88 -0.87 -16.84 -5.69
CA TYR A 88 0.45 -16.39 -5.25
C TYR A 88 1.07 -15.40 -6.23
N ARG A 89 1.04 -15.72 -7.51
CA ARG A 89 1.59 -14.84 -8.55
C ARG A 89 0.90 -13.49 -8.55
N ARG A 90 -0.43 -13.46 -8.44
CA ARG A 90 -1.20 -12.21 -8.36
C ARG A 90 -0.78 -11.38 -7.17
N THR A 91 -0.64 -12.02 -6.00
CA THR A 91 -0.21 -11.33 -4.78
C THR A 91 1.19 -10.73 -4.93
N CYS A 92 2.11 -11.46 -5.55
CA CYS A 92 3.45 -10.96 -5.83
C CYS A 92 3.43 -9.76 -6.79
N ASP A 93 2.63 -9.83 -7.85
CA ASP A 93 2.52 -8.77 -8.83
C ASP A 93 1.93 -7.49 -8.19
N GLU A 94 0.89 -7.61 -7.39
CA GLU A 94 0.29 -6.49 -6.67
C GLU A 94 1.28 -5.87 -5.68
N SER A 95 1.99 -6.70 -4.95
CA SER A 95 3.01 -6.24 -4.00
C SER A 95 4.13 -5.49 -4.70
N THR A 96 4.60 -5.99 -5.83
CA THR A 96 5.64 -5.36 -6.63
C THR A 96 5.16 -4.01 -7.17
N GLU A 97 3.95 -3.96 -7.69
CA GLU A 97 3.36 -2.73 -8.21
C GLU A 97 3.29 -1.63 -7.14
N ILE A 98 2.84 -1.99 -5.95
CA ILE A 98 2.73 -1.04 -4.84
C ILE A 98 4.11 -0.61 -4.33
N SER A 99 5.06 -1.54 -4.27
CA SER A 99 6.44 -1.20 -3.90
C SER A 99 7.06 -0.20 -4.87
N CYS A 100 6.86 -0.40 -6.16
CA CYS A 100 7.32 0.55 -7.18
C CYS A 100 6.64 1.90 -7.03
N LEU A 101 5.34 1.92 -6.75
CA LEU A 101 4.60 3.16 -6.51
C LEU A 101 5.16 3.91 -5.31
N MET A 102 5.43 3.21 -4.22
CA MET A 102 6.01 3.81 -3.02
C MET A 102 7.38 4.41 -3.31
N LEU A 103 8.25 3.65 -3.98
CA LEU A 103 9.59 4.14 -4.32
C LEU A 103 9.54 5.37 -5.22
N ALA A 104 8.64 5.38 -6.18
CA ALA A 104 8.50 6.51 -7.11
C ALA A 104 8.07 7.81 -6.41
N HIS A 105 7.42 7.70 -5.26
CA HIS A 105 6.92 8.85 -4.50
C HIS A 105 7.73 9.13 -3.24
N MET A 106 8.95 8.61 -3.17
CA MET A 106 9.93 8.95 -2.14
C MET A 106 10.94 9.94 -2.70
N GLU A 107 11.45 10.82 -1.83
CA GLU A 107 12.58 11.66 -2.20
C GLU A 107 13.80 10.78 -2.50
N PRO A 108 14.67 11.18 -3.47
CA PRO A 108 15.81 10.35 -3.86
C PRO A 108 16.73 9.95 -2.71
N ASP A 109 16.83 10.79 -1.68
CA ASP A 109 17.67 10.54 -0.50
C ASP A 109 17.17 9.36 0.33
N LEU A 110 15.91 8.97 0.18
CA LEU A 110 15.29 7.89 0.92
C LEU A 110 15.16 6.59 0.12
N GLN A 111 15.43 6.65 -1.16
CA GLN A 111 15.34 5.47 -2.03
C GLN A 111 16.48 4.49 -1.83
#